data_c1b9760ca6dee31daaf5d24edfc34389
#
_entry.id   c1b9760ca6dee31daaf5d24edfc34389
#
_cell.length_a   1.000
_cell.length_b   1.000
_cell.length_c   1.000
_cell.angle_alpha   90.00
_cell.angle_beta   90.00
_cell.angle_gamma   90.00
#
_symmetry.space_group_name_H-M   'P 1'
#
loop_
_entity.id
_entity.type
_entity.pdbx_description
1 polymer ?
#
loop_
_entity_poly.entity_id
_entity_poly.type
_entity_poly.pdbx_seq_one_letter_code
_entity_poly.pdbx_strand_id
1 'polypeptide(L)'
;MSIAGNPQNDPRSAPPGAGCAECPDRAGTTGGAPAARFPRLVAIARTPVLAVIGWLTLLVPAYWSLVDDNGQWIFKLDSFVYYEAVRQWLEGGDLYGWYALPSKHLWPFTYTPLAAWVIAPLTWMSYQSATVLLIVATPLCAAITAYATLRRLGARVRTAHNLAPWLALIGVIALEPFPKTMEYAQVLSLIHI
;
A
#
# COMPACT_ATOMS: atom_id res chain seq x y z
N MET A 1 -45.20 -36.88 30.76
CA MET A 1 -43.84 -37.43 30.73
C MET A 1 -42.95 -36.47 31.48
N SER A 2 -42.78 -36.75 32.80
CA SER A 2 -42.06 -35.89 33.75
C SER A 2 -40.58 -36.15 33.68
N ILE A 3 -39.78 -35.13 33.51
CA ILE A 3 -38.32 -35.22 33.63
C ILE A 3 -37.93 -34.56 34.95
N ALA A 4 -37.47 -35.42 35.87
CA ALA A 4 -37.04 -35.08 37.22
C ALA A 4 -35.78 -34.17 37.17
N GLY A 5 -35.80 -33.13 38.01
CA GLY A 5 -34.69 -32.25 38.26
C GLY A 5 -33.56 -32.94 39.03
N ASN A 6 -32.33 -32.67 38.66
CA ASN A 6 -31.11 -33.09 39.35
C ASN A 6 -30.75 -32.05 40.46
N PRO A 7 -30.79 -32.42 41.74
CA PRO A 7 -30.48 -31.50 42.85
C PRO A 7 -29.01 -31.70 43.32
N GLN A 8 -28.04 -31.28 42.54
CA GLN A 8 -26.64 -31.28 42.98
C GLN A 8 -25.89 -30.05 42.47
N ASN A 9 -26.19 -28.92 43.05
CA ASN A 9 -25.26 -27.76 43.09
C ASN A 9 -25.78 -26.77 44.16
N ASP A 10 -25.68 -27.17 45.44
CA ASP A 10 -25.83 -26.24 46.55
C ASP A 10 -24.44 -25.65 46.90
N PRO A 11 -24.23 -24.34 46.73
CA PRO A 11 -22.92 -23.70 46.97
C PRO A 11 -22.62 -23.47 48.47
N ARG A 12 -23.32 -24.09 49.40
CA ARG A 12 -23.21 -23.83 50.86
C ARG A 12 -22.43 -24.86 51.67
N SER A 13 -21.77 -25.84 51.07
CA SER A 13 -21.00 -26.85 51.81
C SER A 13 -19.50 -26.77 51.53
N ALA A 14 -18.87 -25.61 51.77
CA ALA A 14 -17.43 -25.52 51.87
C ALA A 14 -17.04 -25.55 53.36
N PRO A 15 -16.11 -26.43 53.81
CA PRO A 15 -15.64 -26.45 55.19
C PRO A 15 -14.75 -25.23 55.50
N PRO A 16 -14.83 -24.63 56.67
CA PRO A 16 -13.94 -23.57 57.10
C PRO A 16 -12.59 -24.15 57.55
N GLY A 17 -11.49 -23.79 56.91
CA GLY A 17 -10.18 -24.05 57.47
C GLY A 17 -9.21 -24.80 56.56
N ALA A 18 -8.88 -24.23 55.42
CA ALA A 18 -7.61 -24.55 54.78
C ALA A 18 -6.85 -23.23 54.60
N GLY A 19 -5.85 -23.00 55.50
CA GLY A 19 -4.95 -21.85 55.43
C GLY A 19 -4.24 -21.82 54.09
N CYS A 20 -4.29 -20.68 53.45
CA CYS A 20 -3.44 -20.39 52.29
C CYS A 20 -1.99 -20.31 52.77
N ALA A 21 -1.28 -21.45 52.77
CA ALA A 21 0.15 -21.46 52.78
C ALA A 21 0.65 -20.99 51.42
N GLU A 22 1.39 -19.89 51.46
CA GLU A 22 2.41 -19.50 50.48
C GLU A 22 1.94 -19.50 49.01
N CYS A 23 1.31 -18.41 48.58
CA CYS A 23 1.37 -18.00 47.19
C CYS A 23 2.84 -17.67 46.90
N PRO A 24 3.56 -18.45 46.05
CA PRO A 24 4.82 -17.97 45.54
C PRO A 24 4.58 -16.70 44.73
N ASP A 25 5.27 -15.64 45.13
CA ASP A 25 5.35 -14.38 44.39
C ASP A 25 5.47 -14.68 42.92
N ARG A 26 4.42 -14.36 42.17
CA ARG A 26 4.50 -14.20 40.74
C ARG A 26 5.44 -13.02 40.49
N ALA A 27 6.73 -13.34 40.54
CA ALA A 27 7.76 -12.45 40.02
C ALA A 27 7.29 -11.94 38.67
N GLY A 28 6.95 -10.65 38.65
CA GLY A 28 6.52 -9.95 37.48
C GLY A 28 7.53 -10.16 36.36
N THR A 29 7.23 -11.05 35.44
CA THR A 29 7.81 -10.99 34.10
C THR A 29 7.29 -9.70 33.47
N THR A 30 7.87 -8.57 33.87
CA THR A 30 7.94 -7.40 33.04
C THR A 30 8.62 -7.87 31.75
N GLY A 31 7.79 -8.22 30.78
CA GLY A 31 8.22 -8.45 29.41
C GLY A 31 8.90 -7.16 28.93
N GLY A 32 10.17 -7.04 29.25
CA GLY A 32 11.02 -5.98 28.72
C GLY A 32 10.90 -6.07 27.21
N ALA A 33 10.30 -5.04 26.61
CA ALA A 33 10.31 -4.87 25.17
C ALA A 33 11.74 -5.13 24.70
N PRO A 34 11.97 -5.94 23.64
CA PRO A 34 13.32 -6.29 23.22
C PRO A 34 14.10 -5.00 23.03
N ALA A 35 15.14 -4.83 23.85
CA ALA A 35 16.00 -3.66 23.82
C ALA A 35 16.45 -3.49 22.36
N ALA A 36 16.12 -2.35 21.77
CA ALA A 36 16.40 -2.10 20.38
C ALA A 36 17.88 -2.35 20.11
N ARG A 37 18.18 -3.43 19.35
CA ARG A 37 19.56 -3.85 19.05
C ARG A 37 20.41 -2.76 18.39
N PHE A 38 19.76 -1.66 17.92
CA PHE A 38 20.42 -0.55 17.22
C PHE A 38 19.90 0.81 17.69
N PRO A 39 20.30 1.29 18.88
CA PRO A 39 19.79 2.55 19.42
C PRO A 39 20.11 3.77 18.54
N ARG A 40 21.24 3.76 17.83
CA ARG A 40 21.63 4.86 16.91
C ARG A 40 20.74 4.94 15.67
N LEU A 41 20.38 3.81 15.06
CA LEU A 41 19.46 3.77 13.92
C LEU A 41 18.07 4.26 14.31
N VAL A 42 17.61 3.91 15.51
CA VAL A 42 16.31 4.39 16.02
C VAL A 42 16.35 5.90 16.30
N ALA A 43 17.47 6.44 16.75
CA ALA A 43 17.61 7.88 16.98
C ALA A 43 17.59 8.67 15.65
N ILE A 44 18.31 8.21 14.64
CA ILE A 44 18.34 8.78 13.29
C ILE A 44 16.94 8.72 12.66
N ALA A 45 16.25 7.59 12.79
CA ALA A 45 14.88 7.41 12.26
C ALA A 45 13.82 8.33 12.91
N ARG A 46 14.18 9.09 13.95
CA ARG A 46 13.27 10.03 14.64
C ARG A 46 13.40 11.48 14.16
N THR A 47 14.35 11.81 13.32
CA THR A 47 14.56 13.18 12.85
C THR A 47 13.53 13.54 11.78
N PRO A 48 12.74 14.62 11.93
CA PRO A 48 11.73 15.03 10.95
C PRO A 48 12.35 15.41 9.60
N VAL A 49 13.61 15.87 9.61
CA VAL A 49 14.35 16.23 8.40
C VAL A 49 14.52 15.04 7.46
N LEU A 50 14.85 13.84 8.00
CA LEU A 50 14.95 12.63 7.17
C LEU A 50 13.61 12.21 6.55
N ALA A 51 12.49 12.44 7.26
CA ALA A 51 11.18 12.20 6.67
C ALA A 51 10.95 13.12 5.47
N VAL A 52 11.18 14.41 5.63
CA VAL A 52 11.01 15.40 4.55
C VAL A 52 11.88 15.03 3.34
N ILE A 53 13.16 14.77 3.57
CA ILE A 53 14.09 14.35 2.51
C ILE A 53 13.58 13.06 1.83
N GLY A 54 13.15 12.05 2.62
CA GLY A 54 12.62 10.80 2.08
C GLY A 54 11.38 11.01 1.21
N TRP A 55 10.43 11.84 1.62
CA TRP A 55 9.25 12.16 0.84
C TRP A 55 9.57 12.93 -0.45
N LEU A 56 10.54 13.85 -0.43
CA LEU A 56 10.98 14.57 -1.61
C LEU A 56 11.74 13.67 -2.59
N THR A 57 12.66 12.84 -2.08
CA THR A 57 13.42 11.88 -2.92
C THR A 57 12.53 10.82 -3.55
N LEU A 58 11.40 10.50 -2.94
CA LEU A 58 10.44 9.56 -3.51
C LEU A 58 9.83 10.04 -4.83
N LEU A 59 9.82 11.35 -5.09
CA LEU A 59 9.34 11.94 -6.36
C LEU A 59 10.38 11.87 -7.48
N VAL A 60 11.66 11.62 -7.15
CA VAL A 60 12.74 11.57 -8.15
C VAL A 60 12.50 10.48 -9.21
N PRO A 61 12.23 9.20 -8.87
CA PRO A 61 11.95 8.18 -9.89
C PRO A 61 10.68 8.50 -10.70
N ALA A 62 9.68 9.17 -10.11
CA ALA A 62 8.51 9.62 -10.85
C ALA A 62 8.88 10.68 -11.88
N TYR A 63 9.71 11.65 -11.53
CA TYR A 63 10.21 12.65 -12.47
C TYR A 63 11.00 12.01 -13.63
N TRP A 64 11.97 11.14 -13.31
CA TRP A 64 12.78 10.45 -14.32
C TRP A 64 11.97 9.53 -15.25
N SER A 65 10.84 9.05 -14.80
CA SER A 65 9.95 8.25 -15.66
C SER A 65 9.08 9.11 -16.58
N LEU A 66 8.94 10.41 -16.31
CA LEU A 66 8.11 11.33 -17.10
C LEU A 66 8.87 12.06 -18.21
N VAL A 67 10.17 12.24 -18.03
CA VAL A 67 11.00 13.01 -18.94
C VAL A 67 12.21 12.18 -19.40
N ASP A 68 12.67 12.43 -20.63
CA ASP A 68 13.93 11.87 -21.15
C ASP A 68 15.15 12.71 -20.70
N ASP A 69 16.34 12.30 -21.13
CA ASP A 69 17.60 12.98 -20.80
C ASP A 69 17.65 14.43 -21.32
N ASN A 70 16.81 14.79 -22.29
CA ASN A 70 16.69 16.14 -22.85
C ASN A 70 15.58 16.96 -22.18
N GLY A 71 14.91 16.40 -21.15
CA GLY A 71 13.76 17.02 -20.49
C GLY A 71 12.47 16.99 -21.31
N GLN A 72 12.41 16.15 -22.36
CA GLN A 72 11.21 15.96 -23.17
C GLN A 72 10.26 14.96 -22.49
N TRP A 73 8.97 15.19 -22.66
CA TRP A 73 7.95 14.30 -22.14
C TRP A 73 8.02 12.91 -22.80
N ILE A 74 8.17 11.86 -21.98
CA ILE A 74 8.15 10.47 -22.46
C ILE A 74 6.69 10.01 -22.65
N PHE A 75 6.36 9.63 -23.89
CA PHE A 75 5.05 9.06 -24.20
C PHE A 75 4.89 7.68 -23.55
N LYS A 76 3.80 7.51 -22.81
CA LYS A 76 3.46 6.26 -22.11
C LYS A 76 2.37 5.51 -22.87
N LEU A 77 2.77 4.51 -23.64
CA LEU A 77 1.87 3.78 -24.54
C LEU A 77 0.68 3.16 -23.78
N ASP A 78 0.94 2.42 -22.69
CA ASP A 78 -0.11 1.71 -21.96
C ASP A 78 -1.13 2.68 -21.36
N SER A 79 -0.67 3.76 -20.72
CA SER A 79 -1.60 4.77 -20.18
C SER A 79 -2.40 5.45 -21.27
N PHE A 80 -1.84 5.63 -22.46
CA PHE A 80 -2.55 6.17 -23.61
C PHE A 80 -3.63 5.21 -24.10
N VAL A 81 -3.30 3.94 -24.28
CA VAL A 81 -4.23 2.90 -24.72
C VAL A 81 -5.44 2.83 -23.79
N TYR A 82 -5.20 2.78 -22.49
CA TYR A 82 -6.29 2.65 -21.52
C TYR A 82 -7.10 3.93 -21.35
N TYR A 83 -6.46 5.08 -21.40
CA TYR A 83 -7.12 6.39 -21.32
C TYR A 83 -8.06 6.60 -22.51
N GLU A 84 -7.57 6.40 -23.74
CA GLU A 84 -8.36 6.61 -24.95
C GLU A 84 -9.45 5.55 -25.15
N ALA A 85 -9.18 4.28 -24.82
CA ALA A 85 -10.19 3.23 -24.88
C ALA A 85 -11.38 3.52 -23.95
N VAL A 86 -11.09 3.94 -22.71
CA VAL A 86 -12.13 4.29 -21.74
C VAL A 86 -12.88 5.55 -22.15
N ARG A 87 -12.19 6.54 -22.69
CA ARG A 87 -12.81 7.75 -23.22
C ARG A 87 -13.80 7.45 -24.34
N GLN A 88 -13.38 6.64 -25.32
CA GLN A 88 -14.23 6.18 -26.41
C GLN A 88 -15.43 5.37 -25.91
N TRP A 89 -15.22 4.52 -24.92
CA TRP A 89 -16.31 3.77 -24.30
C TRP A 89 -17.34 4.67 -23.63
N LEU A 90 -16.94 5.72 -22.94
CA LEU A 90 -17.83 6.70 -22.33
C LEU A 90 -18.60 7.52 -23.36
N GLU A 91 -18.06 7.67 -24.56
CA GLU A 91 -18.73 8.29 -25.72
C GLU A 91 -19.70 7.31 -26.45
N GLY A 92 -19.85 6.09 -25.94
CA GLY A 92 -20.77 5.07 -26.48
C GLY A 92 -20.11 4.06 -27.44
N GLY A 93 -18.79 4.08 -27.56
CA GLY A 93 -18.02 3.10 -28.34
C GLY A 93 -17.86 1.75 -27.64
N ASP A 94 -17.30 0.77 -28.36
CA ASP A 94 -16.98 -0.54 -27.83
C ASP A 94 -15.60 -0.53 -27.12
N LEU A 95 -15.57 -0.82 -25.83
CA LEU A 95 -14.36 -0.83 -25.02
C LEU A 95 -13.30 -1.83 -25.55
N TYR A 96 -13.71 -2.99 -25.99
CA TYR A 96 -12.83 -4.06 -26.47
C TYR A 96 -12.62 -4.06 -27.98
N GLY A 97 -13.46 -3.35 -28.71
CA GLY A 97 -13.31 -3.13 -30.14
C GLY A 97 -12.38 -1.99 -30.52
N TRP A 98 -11.89 -1.24 -29.51
CA TRP A 98 -10.97 -0.15 -29.74
C TRP A 98 -9.50 -0.62 -29.77
N TYR A 99 -8.74 -0.05 -30.71
CA TYR A 99 -7.31 -0.32 -30.88
C TYR A 99 -6.55 0.98 -31.03
N ALA A 100 -5.44 1.14 -30.32
CA ALA A 100 -4.58 2.33 -30.47
C ALA A 100 -3.95 2.43 -31.88
N LEU A 101 -3.77 1.29 -32.56
CA LEU A 101 -3.35 1.23 -33.96
C LEU A 101 -4.37 0.42 -34.78
N PRO A 102 -5.50 1.04 -35.22
CA PRO A 102 -6.61 0.33 -35.88
C PRO A 102 -6.18 -0.43 -37.13
N SER A 103 -5.27 0.11 -37.92
CA SER A 103 -4.79 -0.51 -39.18
C SER A 103 -4.10 -1.85 -38.98
N LYS A 104 -3.59 -2.14 -37.79
CA LYS A 104 -2.87 -3.37 -37.46
C LYS A 104 -3.53 -4.18 -36.34
N HIS A 105 -4.66 -3.72 -35.80
CA HIS A 105 -5.33 -4.30 -34.63
C HIS A 105 -4.37 -4.50 -33.43
N LEU A 106 -3.48 -3.53 -33.20
CA LEU A 106 -2.51 -3.58 -32.14
C LEU A 106 -2.94 -2.74 -30.93
N TRP A 107 -2.54 -3.20 -29.76
CA TRP A 107 -2.78 -2.56 -28.46
C TRP A 107 -4.26 -2.30 -28.14
N PRO A 108 -5.05 -3.38 -27.96
CA PRO A 108 -6.41 -3.29 -27.47
C PRO A 108 -6.47 -2.99 -25.97
N PHE A 109 -7.65 -2.62 -25.50
CA PHE A 109 -7.93 -2.62 -24.06
C PHE A 109 -7.98 -4.07 -23.54
N THR A 110 -7.11 -4.40 -22.59
CA THR A 110 -6.94 -5.78 -22.10
C THR A 110 -7.39 -6.01 -20.66
N TYR A 111 -7.79 -4.94 -19.95
CA TYR A 111 -8.23 -5.05 -18.57
C TYR A 111 -9.70 -5.43 -18.44
N THR A 112 -10.10 -5.77 -17.21
CA THR A 112 -11.51 -6.05 -16.89
C THR A 112 -12.36 -4.78 -16.98
N PRO A 113 -13.69 -4.88 -17.17
CA PRO A 113 -14.58 -3.72 -17.20
C PRO A 113 -14.49 -2.88 -15.92
N LEU A 114 -14.19 -3.52 -14.77
CA LEU A 114 -13.99 -2.81 -13.50
C LEU A 114 -12.83 -1.80 -13.59
N ALA A 115 -11.74 -2.15 -14.29
CA ALA A 115 -10.63 -1.23 -14.50
C ALA A 115 -11.05 0.00 -15.30
N ALA A 116 -11.93 -0.17 -16.29
CA ALA A 116 -12.49 0.96 -17.05
C ALA A 116 -13.24 1.93 -16.15
N TRP A 117 -14.04 1.44 -15.19
CA TRP A 117 -14.71 2.29 -14.20
C TRP A 117 -13.74 3.05 -13.30
N VAL A 118 -12.63 2.44 -12.92
CA VAL A 118 -11.58 3.09 -12.10
C VAL A 118 -10.85 4.17 -12.92
N ILE A 119 -10.65 3.94 -14.22
CA ILE A 119 -9.98 4.88 -15.13
C ILE A 119 -10.93 6.00 -15.57
N ALA A 120 -12.24 5.76 -15.63
CA ALA A 120 -13.22 6.73 -16.12
C ALA A 120 -13.07 8.15 -15.54
N PRO A 121 -12.90 8.37 -14.23
CA PRO A 121 -12.71 9.72 -13.70
C PRO A 121 -11.42 10.40 -14.19
N LEU A 122 -10.41 9.64 -14.63
CA LEU A 122 -9.17 10.21 -15.17
C LEU A 122 -9.38 10.84 -16.56
N THR A 123 -10.40 10.42 -17.29
CA THR A 123 -10.72 11.00 -18.61
C THR A 123 -11.29 12.42 -18.54
N TRP A 124 -11.66 12.91 -17.35
CA TRP A 124 -12.08 14.29 -17.13
C TRP A 124 -10.92 15.30 -17.15
N MET A 125 -9.71 14.82 -17.05
CA MET A 125 -8.49 15.62 -17.17
C MET A 125 -7.75 15.30 -18.47
N SER A 126 -6.71 16.08 -18.81
CA SER A 126 -5.90 15.78 -19.97
C SER A 126 -5.12 14.47 -19.79
N TYR A 127 -4.82 13.78 -20.89
CA TYR A 127 -3.98 12.58 -20.87
C TYR A 127 -2.68 12.76 -20.08
N GLN A 128 -2.00 13.90 -20.28
CA GLN A 128 -0.75 14.20 -19.57
C GLN A 128 -0.97 14.28 -18.05
N SER A 129 -2.02 14.98 -17.60
CA SER A 129 -2.35 15.09 -16.17
C SER A 129 -2.71 13.74 -15.56
N ALA A 130 -3.47 12.92 -16.28
CA ALA A 130 -3.82 11.57 -15.85
C ALA A 130 -2.57 10.69 -15.71
N THR A 131 -1.65 10.76 -16.67
CA THR A 131 -0.37 10.02 -16.64
C THR A 131 0.51 10.46 -15.47
N VAL A 132 0.65 11.78 -15.24
CA VAL A 132 1.40 12.30 -14.06
C VAL A 132 0.79 11.78 -12.78
N LEU A 133 -0.54 11.85 -12.65
CA LEU A 133 -1.23 11.37 -11.46
C LEU A 133 -0.94 9.89 -11.18
N LEU A 134 -1.02 9.02 -12.20
CA LEU A 134 -0.72 7.59 -12.07
C LEU A 134 0.73 7.34 -11.65
N ILE A 135 1.68 8.01 -12.29
CA ILE A 135 3.11 7.83 -12.00
C ILE A 135 3.45 8.33 -10.59
N VAL A 136 2.89 9.45 -10.15
CA VAL A 136 3.11 9.97 -8.79
C VAL A 136 2.37 9.14 -7.75
N ALA A 137 1.18 8.64 -8.06
CA ALA A 137 0.41 7.79 -7.15
C ALA A 137 1.14 6.48 -6.83
N THR A 138 1.87 5.89 -7.78
CA THR A 138 2.58 4.61 -7.59
C THR A 138 3.55 4.63 -6.41
N PRO A 139 4.56 5.51 -6.32
CA PRO A 139 5.46 5.57 -5.17
C PRO A 139 4.76 6.01 -3.88
N LEU A 140 3.70 6.81 -3.96
CA LEU A 140 2.91 7.18 -2.79
C LEU A 140 2.15 5.98 -2.22
N CYS A 141 1.53 5.15 -3.06
CA CYS A 141 0.90 3.90 -2.63
C CYS A 141 1.91 2.94 -2.01
N ALA A 142 3.11 2.80 -2.59
CA ALA A 142 4.19 2.03 -2.00
C ALA A 142 4.57 2.55 -0.59
N ALA A 143 4.66 3.86 -0.41
CA ALA A 143 4.94 4.47 0.89
C ALA A 143 3.82 4.25 1.92
N ILE A 144 2.56 4.35 1.49
CA ILE A 144 1.39 4.06 2.35
C ILE A 144 1.42 2.60 2.78
N THR A 145 1.70 1.67 1.87
CA THR A 145 1.81 0.24 2.17
C THR A 145 2.96 -0.05 3.13
N ALA A 146 4.14 0.53 2.91
CA ALA A 146 5.28 0.44 3.81
C ALA A 146 4.93 0.99 5.21
N TYR A 147 4.27 2.15 5.28
CA TYR A 147 3.80 2.73 6.52
C TYR A 147 2.82 1.80 7.27
N ALA A 148 1.81 1.29 6.57
CA ALA A 148 0.82 0.40 7.17
C ALA A 148 1.46 -0.89 7.69
N THR A 149 2.40 -1.47 6.93
CA THR A 149 3.16 -2.66 7.32
C THR A 149 3.99 -2.40 8.58
N LEU A 150 4.76 -1.30 8.62
CA LEU A 150 5.54 -0.91 9.79
C LEU A 150 4.65 -0.71 11.03
N ARG A 151 3.48 -0.11 10.86
CA ARG A 151 2.51 0.06 11.95
C ARG A 151 2.00 -1.28 12.48
N ARG A 152 1.70 -2.23 11.60
CA ARG A 152 1.28 -3.58 11.98
C ARG A 152 2.39 -4.37 12.68
N LEU A 153 3.64 -4.13 12.32
CA LEU A 153 4.82 -4.70 13.00
C LEU A 153 5.16 -4.01 14.34
N GLY A 154 4.32 -3.09 14.82
CA GLY A 154 4.48 -2.43 16.11
C GLY A 154 5.39 -1.19 16.11
N ALA A 155 5.77 -0.68 14.95
CA ALA A 155 6.56 0.55 14.89
C ALA A 155 5.74 1.76 15.41
N ARG A 156 6.42 2.69 16.10
CA ARG A 156 5.78 3.94 16.53
C ARG A 156 5.41 4.79 15.31
N VAL A 157 4.33 5.59 15.42
CA VAL A 157 3.82 6.46 14.32
C VAL A 157 4.95 7.28 13.66
N ARG A 158 5.75 7.99 14.47
CA ARG A 158 6.87 8.80 13.94
C ARG A 158 7.91 7.95 13.21
N THR A 159 8.29 6.80 13.75
CA THR A 159 9.27 5.90 13.12
C THR A 159 8.73 5.36 11.81
N ALA A 160 7.48 4.90 11.78
CA ALA A 160 6.83 4.42 10.56
C ALA A 160 6.76 5.51 9.48
N HIS A 161 6.34 6.73 9.84
CA HIS A 161 6.28 7.87 8.93
C HIS A 161 7.65 8.24 8.34
N ASN A 162 8.71 8.18 9.15
CA ASN A 162 10.06 8.55 8.70
C ASN A 162 10.72 7.47 7.85
N LEU A 163 10.42 6.17 8.09
CA LEU A 163 11.01 5.07 7.35
C LEU A 163 10.23 4.67 6.09
N ALA A 164 8.93 4.90 6.07
CA ALA A 164 8.06 4.50 4.96
C ALA A 164 8.54 5.02 3.58
N PRO A 165 8.89 6.31 3.40
CA PRO A 165 9.33 6.79 2.08
C PRO A 165 10.66 6.16 1.65
N TRP A 166 11.57 5.87 2.57
CA TRP A 166 12.85 5.20 2.26
C TRP A 166 12.65 3.75 1.84
N LEU A 167 11.78 3.01 2.53
CA LEU A 167 11.43 1.64 2.15
C LEU A 167 10.69 1.62 0.81
N ALA A 168 9.81 2.58 0.58
CA ALA A 168 9.15 2.72 -0.71
C ALA A 168 10.13 3.04 -1.83
N LEU A 169 11.09 3.95 -1.58
CA LEU A 169 12.14 4.30 -2.55
C LEU A 169 12.99 3.08 -2.92
N ILE A 170 13.42 2.31 -1.93
CA ILE A 170 14.15 1.05 -2.15
C ILE A 170 13.28 0.08 -2.95
N GLY A 171 12.01 -0.08 -2.58
CA GLY A 171 11.07 -0.92 -3.29
C GLY A 171 10.88 -0.50 -4.75
N VAL A 172 10.67 0.80 -4.99
CA VAL A 172 10.48 1.37 -6.33
C VAL A 172 11.71 1.19 -7.22
N ILE A 173 12.93 1.24 -6.66
CA ILE A 173 14.17 1.09 -7.42
C ILE A 173 14.56 -0.39 -7.58
N ALA A 174 14.43 -1.19 -6.52
CA ALA A 174 15.01 -2.53 -6.45
C ALA A 174 14.04 -3.65 -6.83
N LEU A 175 12.73 -3.44 -6.68
CA LEU A 175 11.72 -4.44 -7.02
C LEU A 175 11.23 -4.23 -8.44
N GLU A 176 11.53 -5.17 -9.32
CA GLU A 176 11.25 -5.11 -10.76
C GLU A 176 9.82 -4.65 -11.15
N PRO A 177 8.73 -5.02 -10.44
CA PRO A 177 7.39 -4.56 -10.81
C PRO A 177 7.25 -3.03 -10.83
N PHE A 178 7.91 -2.30 -9.94
CA PHE A 178 7.74 -0.85 -9.82
C PHE A 178 8.40 -0.06 -10.96
N PRO A 179 9.66 -0.28 -11.34
CA PRO A 179 10.25 0.37 -12.51
C PRO A 179 9.44 0.12 -13.78
N LYS A 180 8.99 -1.13 -14.00
CA LYS A 180 8.16 -1.47 -15.15
C LYS A 180 6.79 -0.79 -15.11
N THR A 181 6.14 -0.73 -13.95
CA THR A 181 4.89 0.01 -13.79
C THR A 181 5.05 1.49 -14.12
N MET A 182 6.15 2.11 -13.72
CA MET A 182 6.44 3.50 -14.05
C MET A 182 6.79 3.69 -15.53
N GLU A 183 7.54 2.76 -16.12
CA GLU A 183 7.92 2.78 -17.53
C GLU A 183 6.69 2.76 -18.44
N TYR A 184 5.70 1.93 -18.12
CA TYR A 184 4.48 1.78 -18.93
C TYR A 184 3.31 2.62 -18.40
N ALA A 185 3.43 3.23 -17.22
CA ALA A 185 2.35 3.90 -16.48
C ALA A 185 1.11 3.01 -16.32
N GLN A 186 1.34 1.77 -15.89
CA GLN A 186 0.30 0.76 -15.73
C GLN A 186 -0.54 1.00 -14.48
N VAL A 187 -1.86 0.87 -14.62
CA VAL A 187 -2.83 1.03 -13.52
C VAL A 187 -2.83 -0.18 -12.59
N LEU A 188 -2.32 -1.33 -13.04
CA LEU A 188 -2.37 -2.61 -12.31
C LEU A 188 -1.75 -2.57 -10.91
N SER A 189 -0.69 -1.79 -10.70
CA SER A 189 -0.07 -1.68 -9.38
C SER A 189 -0.96 -1.00 -8.34
N LEU A 190 -1.91 -0.18 -8.77
CA LEU A 190 -2.87 0.48 -7.88
C LEU A 190 -4.03 -0.46 -7.47
N ILE A 191 -4.33 -1.47 -8.27
CA ILE A 191 -5.44 -2.41 -8.04
C ILE A 191 -5.00 -3.60 -7.16
N HIS A 192 -3.71 -3.95 -7.16
CA HIS A 192 -3.16 -5.07 -6.40
C HIS A 192 -2.65 -4.69 -4.98
N ILE A 193 -2.72 -3.43 -4.58
CA ILE A 193 -2.40 -2.96 -3.23
C ILE A 193 -3.67 -2.87 -2.39
#